data_7e42804e84afed661b8147eacd2efb15
#
_entry.id   7e42804e84afed661b8147eacd2efb15
#
_cell.length_a   1.000
_cell.length_b   1.000
_cell.length_c   1.000
_cell.angle_alpha   90.00
_cell.angle_beta   90.00
_cell.angle_gamma   90.00
#
_symmetry.space_group_name_H-M   'P 1'
#
loop_
_entity.id
_entity.type
_entity.pdbx_description
1 polymer ?
#
loop_
_entity_poly.entity_id
_entity_poly.type
_entity_poly.pdbx_seq_one_letter_code
_entity_poly.pdbx_strand_id
1 'polypeptide(L)' 'MTPEQKQLIKSHADAIAEILYADCNPESLKTLEDIEITVKDRVVSYVTPQIGIFLSE' A
#
# COMPACT_ATOMS: atom_id res chain seq x y z
N MET A 1 14.64 -7.66 -11.98
CA MET A 1 13.31 -7.14 -12.37
C MET A 1 13.45 -6.21 -13.56
N THR A 2 12.59 -6.38 -14.55
CA THR A 2 12.66 -5.54 -15.76
C THR A 2 12.06 -4.15 -15.51
N PRO A 3 12.41 -3.15 -16.36
CA PRO A 3 11.79 -1.83 -16.26
C PRO A 3 10.26 -1.88 -16.40
N GLU A 4 9.74 -2.75 -17.26
CA GLU A 4 8.30 -2.92 -17.45
C GLU A 4 7.64 -3.46 -16.20
N GLN A 5 8.26 -4.43 -15.53
CA GLN A 5 7.74 -4.97 -14.28
C GLN A 5 7.72 -3.91 -13.18
N LYS A 6 8.78 -3.11 -13.08
CA LYS A 6 8.83 -2.01 -12.10
C LYS A 6 7.72 -1.00 -12.35
N GLN A 7 7.46 -0.67 -13.61
CA GLN A 7 6.41 0.28 -13.97
C GLN A 7 5.01 -0.27 -13.63
N LEU A 8 4.78 -1.55 -13.88
CA LEU A 8 3.52 -2.20 -13.53
C LEU A 8 3.30 -2.20 -12.01
N ILE A 9 4.34 -2.52 -11.26
CA ILE A 9 4.26 -2.48 -9.79
C ILE A 9 3.92 -1.06 -9.32
N LYS A 10 4.56 -0.04 -9.91
CA LYS A 10 4.28 1.35 -9.55
C LYS A 10 2.81 1.69 -9.82
N SER A 11 2.28 1.31 -10.98
CA SER A 11 0.89 1.58 -11.34
C SER A 11 -0.09 0.93 -10.37
N HIS A 12 0.14 -0.33 -10.03
CA HIS A 12 -0.71 -1.04 -9.08
C HIS A 12 -0.56 -0.49 -7.66
N ALA A 13 0.67 -0.13 -7.26
CA ALA A 13 0.90 0.48 -5.97
C ALA A 13 0.19 1.83 -5.85
N ASP A 14 0.19 2.63 -6.91
CA ASP A 14 -0.53 3.91 -6.92
C ASP A 14 -2.04 3.68 -6.71
N ALA A 15 -2.62 2.67 -7.36
CA ALA A 15 -4.03 2.34 -7.20
C ALA A 15 -4.34 1.87 -5.76
N ILE A 16 -3.48 1.04 -5.19
CA ILE A 16 -3.61 0.60 -3.80
C ILE A 16 -3.51 1.80 -2.86
N ALA A 17 -2.55 2.68 -3.10
CA ALA A 17 -2.36 3.87 -2.28
C ALA A 17 -3.60 4.78 -2.27
N GLU A 18 -4.26 4.93 -3.42
CA GLU A 18 -5.50 5.71 -3.49
C GLU A 18 -6.59 5.12 -2.61
N ILE A 19 -6.75 3.81 -2.64
CA ILE A 19 -7.74 3.11 -1.81
C ILE A 19 -7.43 3.28 -0.33
N LEU A 20 -6.16 3.09 0.05
CA LEU A 20 -5.73 3.21 1.44
C LEU A 20 -5.88 4.65 1.95
N TYR A 21 -5.55 5.63 1.11
CA TYR A 21 -5.69 7.03 1.48
C TYR A 21 -7.16 7.38 1.74
N ALA A 22 -8.07 6.91 0.89
CA ALA A 22 -9.50 7.17 1.05
C ALA A 22 -10.07 6.57 2.35
N ASP A 23 -9.48 5.46 2.82
CA ASP A 23 -9.90 4.80 4.06
C ASP A 23 -9.29 5.44 5.32
N CYS A 24 -8.23 6.23 5.18
CA CYS A 24 -7.55 6.82 6.32
C CYS A 24 -8.26 8.06 6.83
N ASN A 25 -8.27 8.22 8.16
CA ASN A 25 -8.73 9.46 8.80
C ASN A 25 -7.69 10.55 8.54
N PRO A 26 -8.10 11.77 8.10
CA PRO A 26 -7.17 12.87 7.89
C PRO A 26 -6.30 13.18 9.10
N GLU A 27 -6.79 12.96 10.31
CA GLU A 27 -6.01 13.17 11.54
C GLU A 27 -4.79 12.26 11.62
N SER A 28 -4.86 11.09 10.98
CA SER A 28 -3.75 10.13 10.95
C SER A 28 -2.68 10.50 9.92
N LEU A 29 -2.86 11.58 9.16
CA LEU A 29 -1.97 11.96 8.07
C LEU A 29 -1.40 13.37 8.24
N LYS A 30 -1.35 13.88 9.48
CA LYS A 30 -0.90 15.25 9.75
C LYS A 30 0.60 15.44 9.66
N THR A 31 1.38 14.43 10.02
CA THR A 31 2.85 14.50 9.98
C THR A 31 3.39 13.40 9.08
N LEU A 32 4.64 13.55 8.65
CA LEU A 32 5.31 12.53 7.87
C LEU A 32 5.41 11.22 8.65
N GLU A 33 5.70 11.30 9.95
CA GLU A 33 5.75 10.13 10.82
C GLU A 33 4.40 9.42 10.89
N ASP A 34 3.31 10.17 11.05
CA ASP A 34 1.96 9.61 11.06
C ASP A 34 1.64 8.90 9.73
N ILE A 35 2.02 9.51 8.62
CA ILE A 35 1.81 8.93 7.29
C ILE A 35 2.57 7.61 7.17
N GLU A 36 3.83 7.56 7.57
CA GLU A 36 4.64 6.35 7.49
C GLU A 36 4.06 5.22 8.33
N ILE A 37 3.67 5.51 9.57
CA ILE A 37 3.09 4.51 10.47
C ILE A 37 1.76 4.01 9.94
N THR A 38 0.90 4.91 9.51
CA THR A 38 -0.44 4.56 9.02
C THR A 38 -0.37 3.74 7.74
N VAL A 39 0.46 4.14 6.78
CA VAL A 39 0.63 3.42 5.52
C VAL A 39 1.19 2.03 5.77
N LYS A 40 2.21 1.92 6.61
CA LYS A 40 2.82 0.63 6.95
C LYS A 40 1.78 -0.31 7.58
N ASP A 41 0.99 0.20 8.53
CA ASP A 41 -0.06 -0.57 9.18
C ASP A 41 -1.09 -1.10 8.18
N ARG A 42 -1.56 -0.24 7.27
CA ARG A 42 -2.55 -0.61 6.26
C ARG A 42 -2.00 -1.63 5.27
N VAL A 43 -0.75 -1.44 4.83
CA VAL A 43 -0.10 -2.40 3.92
C VAL A 43 0.04 -3.77 4.59
N VAL A 44 0.51 -3.81 5.83
CA VAL A 44 0.67 -5.07 6.56
C VAL A 44 -0.68 -5.74 6.81
N SER A 45 -1.71 -4.96 7.12
CA SER A 45 -3.03 -5.51 7.47
C SER A 45 -3.84 -5.96 6.25
N TYR A 46 -3.73 -5.28 5.12
CA TYR A 46 -4.64 -5.49 3.99
C TYR A 46 -3.96 -5.93 2.70
N VAL A 47 -2.74 -5.51 2.44
CA VAL A 47 -2.04 -5.80 1.17
C VAL A 47 -1.17 -7.06 1.30
N THR A 48 -0.34 -7.13 2.33
CA THR A 48 0.57 -8.25 2.53
C THR A 48 -0.14 -9.59 2.62
N PRO A 49 -1.27 -9.74 3.34
CA PRO A 49 -1.99 -11.01 3.36
C PRO A 49 -2.49 -11.45 1.98
N GLN A 50 -2.92 -10.52 1.13
CA GLN A 50 -3.39 -10.85 -0.20
C GLN A 50 -2.27 -11.37 -1.08
N ILE A 51 -1.08 -10.79 -0.98
CA ILE A 51 0.10 -11.27 -1.70
C ILE A 51 0.47 -12.66 -1.21
N GLY A 52 0.45 -12.90 0.09
CA GLY A 52 0.73 -14.21 0.67
C GLY A 52 -0.24 -15.28 0.19
N ILE A 53 -1.54 -14.98 0.15
CA ILE A 53 -2.56 -15.90 -0.35
C ILE A 53 -2.29 -16.23 -1.82
N PHE A 54 -2.03 -15.22 -2.63
CA PHE A 54 -1.74 -15.42 -4.05
C PHE A 54 -0.53 -16.33 -4.25
N LEU A 55 0.54 -16.11 -3.50
CA LEU A 55 1.77 -16.88 -3.65
C LEU A 55 1.65 -18.32 -3.13
N SER A 56 0.66 -18.60 -2.28
CA SER A 56 0.46 -19.93 -1.69
C SER A 56 -0.54 -20.79 -2.47
N GLU A 57 -1.18 -20.24 -3.48
CA GLU A 57 -2.12 -20.98 -4.33
C GLU A 57 -1.46 -21.99 -5.27
#